data_648ff520b9b27c83fe6bd23c6cd00d67
#
_entry.id   648ff520b9b27c83fe6bd23c6cd00d67
#
_cell.length_a   1.000
_cell.length_b   1.000
_cell.length_c   1.000
_cell.angle_alpha   90.00
_cell.angle_beta   90.00
_cell.angle_gamma   90.00
#
_symmetry.space_group_name_H-M   'P 1'
#
loop_
_entity.id
_entity.type
_entity.pdbx_description
1 polymer ?
#
loop_
_entity_poly.entity_id
_entity_poly.type
_entity_poly.pdbx_seq_one_letter_code
_entity_poly.pdbx_strand_id
1 'polypeptide(L)'
;DPGIEVLCEYTNDFFDRAKAAAAAMKLKNAGADIIFCVNGAAGIGAIERAKEGGYWTIGVDTELESEYPEMVLTSVVKRSGHVIYKVIENFVQNKLPRDRFSLGLKEDCIDISTWTRETKRNVPIDIRKRIDELEEKVSSGLIKIKETNYQGMSVK
;
A
#
# COMPACT_ATOMS: atom_id res chain seq x y z
N ASP A 1 -8.39 13.91 4.72
CA ASP A 1 -8.15 15.11 5.54
C ASP A 1 -7.51 16.19 4.66
N PRO A 2 -8.10 17.39 4.51
CA PRO A 2 -7.53 18.45 3.68
C PRO A 2 -6.23 19.06 4.23
N GLY A 3 -5.81 18.69 5.44
CA GLY A 3 -4.58 19.14 6.05
C GLY A 3 -3.38 18.20 5.87
N ILE A 4 -3.56 17.06 5.17
CA ILE A 4 -2.46 16.13 4.91
C ILE A 4 -1.67 16.62 3.69
N GLU A 5 -0.36 16.85 3.88
CA GLU A 5 0.58 17.07 2.80
C GLU A 5 1.14 15.73 2.31
N VAL A 6 1.17 15.54 0.99
CA VAL A 6 1.70 14.33 0.37
C VAL A 6 3.00 14.66 -0.36
N LEU A 7 4.10 14.10 0.13
CA LEU A 7 5.42 14.20 -0.47
C LEU A 7 5.72 12.95 -1.30
N CYS A 8 6.40 13.09 -2.43
CA CYS A 8 6.78 11.98 -3.29
C CYS A 8 8.29 12.00 -3.57
N GLU A 9 8.93 10.83 -3.50
CA GLU A 9 10.31 10.61 -3.92
C GLU A 9 10.39 9.32 -4.76
N TYR A 10 10.93 9.41 -5.96
CA TYR A 10 11.05 8.26 -6.88
C TYR A 10 12.45 7.65 -6.80
N THR A 11 12.53 6.36 -6.45
CA THR A 11 13.80 5.62 -6.42
C THR A 11 14.25 5.16 -7.81
N ASN A 12 13.32 5.03 -8.77
CA ASN A 12 13.52 4.45 -10.10
C ASN A 12 14.18 3.06 -10.05
N ASP A 13 13.93 2.33 -8.97
CA ASP A 13 14.52 1.02 -8.73
C ASP A 13 13.59 0.20 -7.80
N PHE A 14 13.33 -1.07 -8.13
CA PHE A 14 12.47 -1.96 -7.35
C PHE A 14 13.26 -2.92 -6.43
N PHE A 15 14.59 -2.89 -6.49
CA PHE A 15 15.44 -3.87 -5.78
C PHE A 15 16.48 -3.23 -4.88
N ASP A 16 16.91 -2.01 -5.16
CA ASP A 16 17.97 -1.32 -4.39
C ASP A 16 17.43 -0.77 -3.06
N ARG A 17 17.64 -1.53 -1.98
CA ARG A 17 17.24 -1.15 -0.63
C ARG A 17 17.93 0.11 -0.12
N ALA A 18 19.19 0.35 -0.52
CA ALA A 18 19.92 1.53 -0.08
C ALA A 18 19.33 2.82 -0.68
N LYS A 19 18.91 2.77 -1.96
CA LYS A 19 18.18 3.89 -2.59
C LYS A 19 16.86 4.15 -1.89
N ALA A 20 16.10 3.10 -1.53
CA ALA A 20 14.83 3.27 -0.82
C ALA A 20 15.03 3.86 0.58
N ALA A 21 16.03 3.41 1.33
CA ALA A 21 16.39 3.98 2.63
C ALA A 21 16.79 5.46 2.52
N ALA A 22 17.58 5.82 1.50
CA ALA A 22 17.98 7.22 1.25
C ALA A 22 16.76 8.09 0.88
N ALA A 23 15.86 7.60 0.02
CA ALA A 23 14.63 8.30 -0.34
C ALA A 23 13.72 8.52 0.88
N ALA A 24 13.57 7.50 1.73
CA ALA A 24 12.80 7.61 2.96
C ALA A 24 13.37 8.67 3.91
N MET A 25 14.68 8.74 4.05
CA MET A 25 15.33 9.77 4.86
C MET A 25 15.16 11.17 4.29
N LYS A 26 15.13 11.35 2.97
CA LYS A 26 14.79 12.65 2.34
C LYS A 26 13.37 13.06 2.69
N LEU A 27 12.40 12.15 2.55
CA LEU A 27 11.00 12.40 2.90
C LEU A 27 10.87 12.75 4.39
N LYS A 28 11.54 12.00 5.27
CA LYS A 28 11.58 12.28 6.71
C LYS A 28 12.12 13.67 7.02
N ASN A 29 13.22 14.05 6.41
CA ASN A 29 13.84 15.36 6.59
C ASN A 29 12.95 16.50 6.05
N ALA A 30 12.08 16.21 5.10
CA ALA A 30 11.06 17.13 4.58
C ALA A 30 9.79 17.17 5.45
N GLY A 31 9.73 16.40 6.55
CA GLY A 31 8.63 16.44 7.51
C GLY A 31 7.67 15.23 7.47
N ALA A 32 7.90 14.24 6.60
CA ALA A 32 7.05 13.05 6.57
C ALA A 32 7.15 12.27 7.89
N ASP A 33 6.02 11.89 8.46
CA ASP A 33 5.89 11.06 9.66
C ASP A 33 5.47 9.61 9.33
N ILE A 34 4.81 9.40 8.19
CA ILE A 34 4.44 8.09 7.66
C ILE A 34 4.92 7.99 6.21
N ILE A 35 5.58 6.88 5.87
CA ILE A 35 6.09 6.62 4.52
C ILE A 35 5.43 5.38 3.93
N PHE A 36 4.73 5.55 2.80
CA PHE A 36 4.15 4.47 2.05
C PHE A 36 5.15 3.93 1.02
N CYS A 37 5.61 2.70 1.21
CA CYS A 37 6.75 2.11 0.51
C CYS A 37 6.33 1.43 -0.80
N VAL A 38 5.93 2.19 -1.83
CA VAL A 38 5.42 1.67 -3.12
C VAL A 38 6.57 1.48 -4.13
N ASN A 39 7.57 0.69 -3.79
CA ASN A 39 8.75 0.46 -4.63
C ASN A 39 9.28 -0.99 -4.58
N GLY A 40 8.35 -1.96 -4.49
CA GLY A 40 8.66 -3.38 -4.52
C GLY A 40 9.61 -3.82 -3.40
N ALA A 41 10.52 -4.74 -3.70
CA ALA A 41 11.48 -5.28 -2.72
C ALA A 41 12.46 -4.24 -2.15
N ALA A 42 12.70 -3.15 -2.87
CA ALA A 42 13.50 -2.03 -2.37
C ALA A 42 12.88 -1.38 -1.13
N GLY A 43 11.53 -1.39 -1.01
CA GLY A 43 10.79 -0.80 0.11
C GLY A 43 11.19 -1.33 1.48
N ILE A 44 11.69 -2.55 1.56
CA ILE A 44 12.23 -3.12 2.79
C ILE A 44 13.35 -2.25 3.37
N GLY A 45 14.21 -1.65 2.53
CA GLY A 45 15.26 -0.75 3.01
C GLY A 45 14.72 0.51 3.70
N ALA A 46 13.58 1.05 3.24
CA ALA A 46 12.91 2.15 3.93
C ALA A 46 12.29 1.69 5.26
N ILE A 47 11.71 0.49 5.32
CA ILE A 47 11.13 -0.09 6.54
C ILE A 47 12.23 -0.36 7.57
N GLU A 48 13.33 -1.02 7.20
CA GLU A 48 14.46 -1.30 8.08
C GLU A 48 15.07 -0.03 8.69
N ARG A 49 15.03 1.08 7.93
CA ARG A 49 15.53 2.39 8.38
C ARG A 49 14.56 3.14 9.29
N ALA A 50 13.27 2.76 9.33
CA ALA A 50 12.21 3.52 9.99
C ALA A 50 12.45 3.72 11.48
N LYS A 51 12.93 2.70 12.20
CA LYS A 51 13.18 2.76 13.64
C LYS A 51 14.20 3.84 14.00
N GLU A 52 15.34 3.86 13.31
CA GLU A 52 16.37 4.86 13.51
C GLU A 52 15.96 6.24 12.96
N GLY A 53 15.20 6.23 11.85
CA GLY A 53 14.70 7.44 11.21
C GLY A 53 13.57 8.13 11.98
N GLY A 54 12.90 7.43 12.90
CA GLY A 54 11.79 7.96 13.68
C GLY A 54 10.55 8.28 12.83
N TYR A 55 10.17 7.39 11.93
CA TYR A 55 8.94 7.46 11.13
C TYR A 55 8.25 6.09 11.07
N TRP A 56 6.98 6.10 10.73
CA TRP A 56 6.21 4.89 10.49
C TRP A 56 6.18 4.54 9.00
N THR A 57 5.86 3.28 8.69
CA THR A 57 5.73 2.84 7.31
C THR A 57 4.39 2.14 7.06
N ILE A 58 3.97 2.19 5.78
CA ILE A 58 2.92 1.35 5.22
C ILE A 58 3.59 0.47 4.18
N GLY A 59 3.43 -0.85 4.33
CA GLY A 59 3.99 -1.84 3.42
C GLY A 59 3.16 -2.03 2.15
N VAL A 60 3.70 -2.79 1.18
CA VAL A 60 2.99 -3.22 -0.04
C VAL A 60 3.27 -4.67 -0.36
N ASP A 61 2.41 -5.24 -1.20
CA ASP A 61 2.47 -6.55 -1.80
C ASP A 61 2.18 -7.71 -0.84
N THR A 62 2.76 -7.72 0.37
CA THR A 62 2.59 -8.76 1.39
C THR A 62 2.38 -8.16 2.77
N GLU A 63 1.94 -8.98 3.73
CA GLU A 63 1.83 -8.60 5.13
C GLU A 63 3.22 -8.50 5.76
N LEU A 64 3.68 -7.29 6.08
CA LEU A 64 5.01 -7.02 6.63
C LEU A 64 4.99 -6.74 8.14
N GLU A 65 3.82 -6.59 8.74
CA GLU A 65 3.65 -6.25 10.15
C GLU A 65 4.19 -7.31 11.11
N SER A 66 4.14 -8.58 10.72
CA SER A 66 4.67 -9.68 11.54
C SER A 66 6.19 -9.71 11.57
N GLU A 67 6.82 -9.25 10.48
CA GLU A 67 8.28 -9.19 10.37
C GLU A 67 8.83 -7.87 10.94
N TYR A 68 8.08 -6.77 10.79
CA TYR A 68 8.48 -5.42 11.21
C TYR A 68 7.43 -4.73 12.11
N PRO A 69 7.06 -5.33 13.26
CA PRO A 69 5.91 -4.88 14.07
C PRO A 69 6.09 -3.50 14.71
N GLU A 70 7.31 -3.02 14.85
CA GLU A 70 7.61 -1.71 15.43
C GLU A 70 7.72 -0.59 14.38
N MET A 71 7.65 -0.91 13.10
CA MET A 71 7.91 0.01 11.99
C MET A 71 6.77 0.08 10.98
N VAL A 72 5.98 -1.01 10.84
CA VAL A 72 4.89 -1.10 9.87
C VAL A 72 3.55 -0.94 10.58
N LEU A 73 2.76 0.04 10.17
CA LEU A 73 1.40 0.25 10.68
C LEU A 73 0.40 -0.72 10.08
N THR A 74 0.51 -0.96 8.78
CA THR A 74 -0.31 -1.87 7.99
C THR A 74 0.36 -2.07 6.62
N SER A 75 -0.14 -2.99 5.81
CA SER A 75 0.32 -3.21 4.43
C SER A 75 -0.86 -3.28 3.46
N VAL A 76 -0.66 -2.75 2.26
CA VAL A 76 -1.56 -3.01 1.13
C VAL A 76 -1.15 -4.33 0.49
N VAL A 77 -1.98 -5.35 0.67
CA VAL A 77 -1.69 -6.73 0.24
C VAL A 77 -2.26 -6.97 -1.15
N LYS A 78 -1.44 -7.46 -2.06
CA LYS A 78 -1.86 -7.95 -3.37
C LYS A 78 -1.99 -9.46 -3.32
N ARG A 79 -3.21 -9.97 -3.38
CA ARG A 79 -3.51 -11.41 -3.34
C ARG A 79 -3.25 -12.06 -4.71
N SER A 80 -2.00 -12.04 -5.17
CA SER A 80 -1.61 -12.48 -6.53
C SER A 80 -2.08 -13.91 -6.86
N GLY A 81 -2.04 -14.83 -5.91
CA GLY A 81 -2.57 -16.18 -6.08
C GLY A 81 -4.08 -16.19 -6.36
N HIS A 82 -4.85 -15.34 -5.67
CA HIS A 82 -6.28 -15.19 -5.88
C HIS A 82 -6.58 -14.56 -7.25
N VAL A 83 -5.78 -13.57 -7.67
CA VAL A 83 -5.87 -12.96 -9.02
C VAL A 83 -5.70 -14.04 -10.10
N ILE A 84 -4.66 -14.87 -9.99
CA ILE A 84 -4.40 -15.96 -10.95
C ILE A 84 -5.57 -16.96 -10.96
N TYR A 85 -6.05 -17.35 -9.79
CA TYR A 85 -7.20 -18.24 -9.67
C TYR A 85 -8.44 -17.66 -10.39
N LYS A 86 -8.77 -16.38 -10.15
CA LYS A 86 -9.89 -15.69 -10.79
C LYS A 86 -9.76 -15.62 -12.32
N VAL A 87 -8.55 -15.37 -12.80
CA VAL A 87 -8.28 -15.35 -14.25
C VAL A 87 -8.53 -16.73 -14.86
N ILE A 88 -8.01 -17.79 -14.25
CA ILE A 88 -8.23 -19.18 -14.73
C ILE A 88 -9.71 -19.56 -14.66
N GLU A 89 -10.39 -19.24 -13.56
CA GLU A 89 -11.83 -19.50 -13.39
C GLU A 89 -12.65 -18.82 -14.49
N ASN A 90 -12.40 -17.54 -14.77
CA ASN A 90 -13.07 -16.81 -15.85
C ASN A 90 -12.74 -17.37 -17.22
N PHE A 91 -11.51 -17.82 -17.45
CA PHE A 91 -11.11 -18.46 -18.70
C PHE A 91 -11.89 -19.77 -18.94
N VAL A 92 -11.93 -20.66 -17.94
CA VAL A 92 -12.66 -21.93 -18.02
C VAL A 92 -14.16 -21.74 -18.23
N GLN A 93 -14.73 -20.68 -17.64
CA GLN A 93 -16.15 -20.33 -17.80
C GLN A 93 -16.47 -19.54 -19.08
N ASN A 94 -15.48 -19.30 -19.96
CA ASN A 94 -15.60 -18.43 -21.15
C ASN A 94 -16.10 -17.00 -20.82
N LYS A 95 -15.74 -16.48 -19.65
CA LYS A 95 -16.09 -15.14 -19.15
C LYS A 95 -14.90 -14.17 -19.14
N LEU A 96 -13.73 -14.63 -19.61
CA LEU A 96 -12.55 -13.76 -19.63
C LEU A 96 -12.77 -12.62 -20.63
N PRO A 97 -12.68 -11.36 -20.19
CA PRO A 97 -12.79 -10.22 -21.09
C PRO A 97 -11.70 -10.23 -22.15
N ARG A 98 -12.01 -9.75 -23.37
CA ARG A 98 -11.03 -9.67 -24.46
C ARG A 98 -10.00 -8.56 -24.27
N ASP A 99 -10.37 -7.55 -23.48
CA ASP A 99 -9.55 -6.38 -23.19
C ASP A 99 -9.02 -6.37 -21.75
N ARG A 100 -8.47 -5.25 -21.34
CA ARG A 100 -8.02 -5.03 -19.95
C ARG A 100 -9.20 -5.11 -18.99
N PHE A 101 -8.97 -5.75 -17.87
CA PHE A 101 -9.89 -5.70 -16.73
C PHE A 101 -9.07 -5.50 -15.45
N SER A 102 -9.71 -4.91 -14.45
CA SER A 102 -9.11 -4.68 -13.14
C SER A 102 -9.78 -5.56 -12.12
N LEU A 103 -8.97 -6.13 -11.23
CA LEU A 103 -9.42 -6.89 -10.06
C LEU A 103 -8.93 -6.13 -8.83
N GLY A 104 -9.84 -5.77 -7.95
CA GLY A 104 -9.56 -4.92 -6.80
C GLY A 104 -10.14 -5.45 -5.50
N LEU A 105 -10.55 -4.54 -4.61
CA LEU A 105 -11.19 -4.84 -3.34
C LEU A 105 -12.46 -5.69 -3.50
N LYS A 106 -13.31 -5.34 -4.47
CA LYS A 106 -14.57 -6.04 -4.74
C LYS A 106 -14.37 -7.52 -5.07
N GLU A 107 -13.28 -7.85 -5.75
CA GLU A 107 -12.93 -9.21 -6.16
C GLU A 107 -12.01 -9.91 -5.16
N ASP A 108 -11.75 -9.31 -4.00
CA ASP A 108 -10.82 -9.81 -2.98
C ASP A 108 -9.40 -10.04 -3.52
N CYS A 109 -8.95 -9.17 -4.43
CA CYS A 109 -7.63 -9.25 -5.07
C CYS A 109 -6.60 -8.27 -4.49
N ILE A 110 -7.07 -7.22 -3.85
CA ILE A 110 -6.30 -6.26 -3.05
C ILE A 110 -7.01 -6.09 -1.73
N ASP A 111 -6.26 -5.92 -0.66
CA ASP A 111 -6.78 -5.76 0.68
C ASP A 111 -5.78 -4.99 1.56
N ILE A 112 -6.20 -4.60 2.75
CA ILE A 112 -5.31 -4.16 3.82
C ILE A 112 -5.01 -5.37 4.70
N SER A 113 -3.77 -5.48 5.16
CA SER A 113 -3.36 -6.57 6.04
C SER A 113 -4.20 -6.67 7.30
N THR A 114 -4.38 -7.89 7.78
CA THR A 114 -5.13 -8.17 9.00
C THR A 114 -4.50 -7.49 10.21
N TRP A 115 -5.31 -6.81 11.02
CA TRP A 115 -4.84 -6.15 12.24
C TRP A 115 -4.29 -7.15 13.25
N THR A 116 -2.98 -7.23 13.39
CA THR A 116 -2.29 -8.04 14.40
C THR A 116 -2.42 -7.43 15.80
N ARG A 117 -1.92 -8.11 16.82
CA ARG A 117 -1.86 -7.58 18.18
C ARG A 117 -0.97 -6.33 18.26
N GLU A 118 0.12 -6.34 17.52
CA GLU A 118 1.14 -5.29 17.47
C GLU A 118 0.58 -4.05 16.76
N THR A 119 0.03 -4.21 15.57
CA THR A 119 -0.53 -3.09 14.80
C THR A 119 -1.76 -2.46 15.48
N LYS A 120 -2.55 -3.26 16.23
CA LYS A 120 -3.65 -2.74 17.07
C LYS A 120 -3.20 -1.79 18.18
N ARG A 121 -1.96 -1.85 18.62
CA ARG A 121 -1.40 -0.90 19.60
C ARG A 121 -1.02 0.42 18.94
N ASN A 122 -0.57 0.37 17.69
CA ASN A 122 -0.02 1.51 16.96
C ASN A 122 -1.11 2.27 16.21
N VAL A 123 -2.18 1.58 15.78
CA VAL A 123 -3.30 2.20 15.04
C VAL A 123 -4.56 2.20 15.91
N PRO A 124 -5.06 3.37 16.34
CA PRO A 124 -6.26 3.52 17.16
C PRO A 124 -7.50 2.82 16.56
N ILE A 125 -8.41 2.38 17.43
CA ILE A 125 -9.58 1.60 17.00
C ILE A 125 -10.54 2.38 16.09
N ASP A 126 -10.68 3.67 16.33
CA ASP A 126 -11.51 4.57 15.52
C ASP A 126 -10.95 4.72 14.10
N ILE A 127 -9.63 4.80 13.97
CA ILE A 127 -8.95 4.82 12.66
C ILE A 127 -9.17 3.49 11.93
N ARG A 128 -9.00 2.35 12.60
CA ARG A 128 -9.23 1.03 11.99
C ARG A 128 -10.66 0.86 11.51
N LYS A 129 -11.66 1.21 12.33
CA LYS A 129 -13.07 1.20 11.94
C LYS A 129 -13.35 2.08 10.74
N ARG A 130 -12.74 3.26 10.68
CA ARG A 130 -12.88 4.17 9.54
C ARG A 130 -12.28 3.60 8.26
N ILE A 131 -11.19 2.85 8.37
CA ILE A 131 -10.58 2.14 7.25
C ILE A 131 -11.52 1.05 6.76
N ASP A 132 -12.04 0.20 7.66
CA ASP A 132 -13.00 -0.85 7.32
C ASP A 132 -14.25 -0.29 6.62
N GLU A 133 -14.79 0.83 7.11
CA GLU A 133 -15.92 1.53 6.47
C GLU A 133 -15.59 2.09 5.08
N LEU A 134 -14.36 2.59 4.88
CA LEU A 134 -13.91 3.09 3.58
C LEU A 134 -13.75 1.96 2.59
N GLU A 135 -13.18 0.85 3.03
CA GLU A 135 -13.03 -0.36 2.24
C GLU A 135 -14.39 -0.90 1.76
N GLU A 136 -15.38 -0.98 2.64
CA GLU A 136 -16.74 -1.35 2.29
C GLU A 136 -17.37 -0.39 1.26
N LYS A 137 -17.18 0.92 1.44
CA LYS A 137 -17.70 1.94 0.50
C LYS A 137 -17.04 1.87 -0.88
N VAL A 138 -15.73 1.56 -0.94
CA VAL A 138 -15.03 1.38 -2.21
C VAL A 138 -15.45 0.08 -2.88
N SER A 139 -15.49 -1.04 -2.15
CA SER A 139 -15.85 -2.36 -2.69
C SER A 139 -17.31 -2.42 -3.19
N SER A 140 -18.22 -1.71 -2.50
CA SER A 140 -19.62 -1.56 -2.93
C SER A 140 -19.82 -0.56 -4.07
N GLY A 141 -18.79 0.21 -4.43
CA GLY A 141 -18.85 1.24 -5.49
C GLY A 141 -19.50 2.56 -5.07
N LEU A 142 -19.81 2.74 -3.78
CA LEU A 142 -20.28 4.04 -3.23
C LEU A 142 -19.19 5.11 -3.37
N ILE A 143 -17.93 4.74 -3.20
CA ILE A 143 -16.78 5.59 -3.50
C ILE A 143 -16.11 5.06 -4.77
N LYS A 144 -16.06 5.91 -5.79
CA LYS A 144 -15.34 5.62 -7.03
C LYS A 144 -13.96 6.23 -6.99
N ILE A 145 -12.93 5.41 -7.11
CA ILE A 145 -11.55 5.88 -7.26
C ILE A 145 -11.37 6.32 -8.72
N LYS A 146 -11.00 7.59 -8.91
CA LYS A 146 -10.71 8.09 -10.26
C LYS A 146 -9.35 7.56 -10.72
N GLU A 147 -9.32 6.95 -11.89
CA GLU A 147 -8.05 6.69 -12.57
C GLU A 147 -7.47 8.05 -13.00
N THR A 148 -6.34 8.41 -12.44
CA THR A 148 -5.57 9.56 -12.92
C THR A 148 -4.50 9.06 -13.87
N ASN A 149 -4.61 9.41 -15.14
CA ASN A 149 -3.51 9.22 -16.08
C ASN A 149 -2.32 10.06 -15.60
N TYR A 150 -1.23 9.38 -15.33
CA TYR A 150 0.01 9.91 -14.76
C TYR A 150 0.79 10.78 -15.77
N GLN A 151 0.14 11.74 -16.42
CA GLN A 151 0.80 12.76 -17.18
C GLN A 151 0.74 14.06 -16.39
N GLY A 152 1.78 14.32 -15.61
CA GLY A 152 2.06 15.65 -15.09
C GLY A 152 1.94 15.92 -13.59
N MET A 153 2.39 15.04 -12.71
CA MET A 153 2.90 15.49 -11.43
C MET A 153 4.37 15.89 -11.62
N SER A 154 4.62 17.17 -11.88
CA SER A 154 5.98 17.69 -11.74
C SER A 154 6.31 17.66 -10.25
N VAL A 155 7.29 16.85 -9.90
CA VAL A 155 7.93 16.88 -8.59
C VAL A 155 8.54 18.28 -8.46
N LYS A 156 8.06 19.06 -7.50
CA LYS A 156 8.72 20.30 -7.08
C LYS A 156 9.86 19.96 -6.14
#